data_ebcdd01953301a6894f9df86b77a02c6
#
_entry.id   ebcdd01953301a6894f9df86b77a02c6
#
_cell.length_a   1.000
_cell.length_b   1.000
_cell.length_c   1.000
_cell.angle_alpha   90.00
_cell.angle_beta   90.00
_cell.angle_gamma   90.00
#
_symmetry.space_group_name_H-M   'P 1'
#
loop_
_entity.id
_entity.type
_entity.pdbx_description
1 polymer ?
#
loop_
_entity_poly.entity_id
_entity_poly.type
_entity_poly.pdbx_seq_one_letter_code
_entity_poly.pdbx_strand_id
1 'polypeptide(L)'
;MEQVEENKYKVKAFHKDFIGIYEEVLSKERCQEIIDKMEFHMGTNPSEIRNGKEQFENGDVGRKDYQIFANKVFNGISQDVNKVLDVCVQAYSDEFFVLKNIRGLRSEEIKLQKTPPKGGYHVWHSEATNKQSSDRVLVWTIYLNDIPEGEGETEFLWQGVRVKPKAGTVCIFPAAFTHTHRGNPVYSCDKYIATGWYTFNE
;
A
#
# COMPACT_ATOMS: atom_id res chain seq x y z
N MET A 1 23.78 -8.71 2.90
CA MET A 1 22.55 -9.52 3.15
C MET A 1 22.24 -9.32 4.62
N GLU A 2 21.29 -8.44 4.92
CA GLU A 2 20.81 -8.25 6.28
C GLU A 2 19.93 -9.44 6.64
N GLN A 3 20.10 -9.96 7.87
CA GLN A 3 19.41 -11.14 8.35
C GLN A 3 17.91 -10.86 8.40
N VAL A 4 17.12 -11.69 7.74
CA VAL A 4 15.67 -11.74 7.90
C VAL A 4 15.42 -12.44 9.24
N GLU A 5 15.11 -11.69 10.29
CA GLU A 5 14.71 -12.27 11.57
C GLU A 5 13.22 -12.63 11.53
N GLU A 6 12.93 -13.89 11.85
CA GLU A 6 11.56 -14.32 12.12
C GLU A 6 11.16 -13.80 13.50
N ASN A 7 10.32 -12.77 13.54
CA ASN A 7 9.88 -12.15 14.77
C ASN A 7 8.84 -13.04 15.53
N LYS A 8 8.44 -12.64 16.74
CA LYS A 8 7.45 -13.38 17.56
C LYS A 8 6.09 -13.61 16.87
N TYR A 9 5.81 -12.88 15.78
CA TYR A 9 4.60 -13.01 14.97
C TYR A 9 4.76 -14.00 13.80
N LYS A 10 5.95 -14.63 13.67
CA LYS A 10 6.31 -15.56 12.58
C LYS A 10 6.18 -14.97 11.18
N VAL A 11 6.46 -13.66 11.05
CA VAL A 11 6.52 -12.96 9.77
C VAL A 11 7.96 -12.60 9.44
N LYS A 12 8.33 -12.77 8.17
CA LYS A 12 9.61 -12.30 7.66
C LYS A 12 9.55 -10.78 7.56
N ALA A 13 10.29 -10.07 8.38
CA ALA A 13 10.28 -8.63 8.46
C ALA A 13 11.65 -8.04 8.11
N PHE A 14 11.62 -6.92 7.43
CA PHE A 14 12.77 -6.07 7.18
C PHE A 14 12.40 -4.64 7.55
N HIS A 15 13.27 -3.95 8.29
CA HIS A 15 13.07 -2.57 8.70
C HIS A 15 14.25 -1.70 8.30
N LYS A 16 13.97 -0.55 7.70
CA LYS A 16 14.97 0.47 7.39
C LYS A 16 14.35 1.86 7.43
N ASP A 17 14.91 2.76 8.24
CA ASP A 17 14.52 4.17 8.29
C ASP A 17 12.99 4.35 8.42
N PHE A 18 12.35 3.62 9.33
CA PHE A 18 10.90 3.56 9.53
C PHE A 18 10.08 2.98 8.35
N ILE A 19 10.71 2.33 7.39
CA ILE A 19 10.01 1.53 6.39
C ILE A 19 10.04 0.08 6.86
N GLY A 20 8.86 -0.50 7.12
CA GLY A 20 8.68 -1.91 7.47
C GLY A 20 8.17 -2.69 6.26
N ILE A 21 8.83 -3.80 5.93
CA ILE A 21 8.45 -4.70 4.85
C ILE A 21 8.20 -6.08 5.45
N TYR A 22 7.04 -6.67 5.21
CA TYR A 22 6.60 -7.96 5.75
C TYR A 22 6.25 -8.87 4.59
N GLU A 23 7.08 -9.89 4.34
CA GLU A 23 6.90 -10.80 3.22
C GLU A 23 5.97 -11.97 3.57
N GLU A 24 5.24 -12.46 2.57
CA GLU A 24 4.42 -13.69 2.64
C GLU A 24 3.32 -13.68 3.71
N VAL A 25 2.80 -12.49 4.06
CA VAL A 25 1.76 -12.36 5.09
C VAL A 25 0.33 -12.59 4.58
N LEU A 26 0.16 -12.57 3.26
CA LEU A 26 -1.07 -12.96 2.57
C LEU A 26 -0.71 -13.97 1.48
N SER A 27 -1.43 -15.09 1.38
CA SER A 27 -1.11 -16.11 0.38
C SER A 27 -1.33 -15.60 -1.05
N LYS A 28 -0.59 -16.16 -2.02
CA LYS A 28 -0.72 -15.79 -3.44
C LYS A 28 -2.12 -16.11 -3.97
N GLU A 29 -2.70 -17.22 -3.52
CA GLU A 29 -4.06 -17.63 -3.87
C GLU A 29 -5.06 -16.59 -3.38
N ARG A 30 -4.90 -16.11 -2.14
CA ARG A 30 -5.79 -15.08 -1.61
C ARG A 30 -5.60 -13.74 -2.30
N CYS A 31 -4.37 -13.37 -2.65
CA CYS A 31 -4.11 -12.20 -3.48
C CYS A 31 -4.84 -12.29 -4.82
N GLN A 32 -4.77 -13.45 -5.50
CA GLN A 32 -5.45 -13.65 -6.78
C GLN A 32 -6.97 -13.57 -6.64
N GLU A 33 -7.57 -14.17 -5.60
CA GLU A 33 -9.01 -14.05 -5.35
C GLU A 33 -9.47 -12.58 -5.15
N ILE A 34 -8.63 -11.75 -4.53
CA ILE A 34 -8.91 -10.32 -4.38
C ILE A 34 -8.89 -9.63 -5.73
N ILE A 35 -7.89 -9.93 -6.56
CA ILE A 35 -7.78 -9.40 -7.93
C ILE A 35 -9.00 -9.80 -8.75
N ASP A 36 -9.36 -11.08 -8.76
CA ASP A 36 -10.49 -11.61 -9.54
C ASP A 36 -11.81 -10.92 -9.16
N LYS A 37 -12.04 -10.71 -7.86
CA LYS A 37 -13.21 -9.97 -7.37
C LYS A 37 -13.19 -8.51 -7.79
N MET A 38 -12.01 -7.86 -7.74
CA MET A 38 -11.86 -6.48 -8.20
C MET A 38 -12.17 -6.38 -9.69
N GLU A 39 -11.59 -7.25 -10.54
CA GLU A 39 -11.81 -7.26 -11.99
C GLU A 39 -13.29 -7.52 -12.33
N PHE A 40 -13.92 -8.50 -11.67
CA PHE A 40 -15.33 -8.76 -11.85
C PHE A 40 -16.19 -7.53 -11.53
N HIS A 41 -15.90 -6.87 -10.39
CA HIS A 41 -16.62 -5.66 -9.98
C HIS A 41 -16.41 -4.50 -10.96
N MET A 42 -15.18 -4.32 -11.44
CA MET A 42 -14.85 -3.30 -12.44
C MET A 42 -15.64 -3.50 -13.75
N GLY A 43 -15.83 -4.75 -14.18
CA GLY A 43 -16.60 -5.09 -15.37
C GLY A 43 -18.11 -4.90 -15.20
N THR A 44 -18.64 -5.12 -13.99
CA THR A 44 -20.08 -5.09 -13.72
C THR A 44 -20.59 -3.76 -13.18
N ASN A 45 -19.76 -2.98 -12.50
CA ASN A 45 -20.13 -1.71 -11.84
C ASN A 45 -19.16 -0.57 -12.18
N PRO A 46 -19.01 -0.20 -13.46
CA PRO A 46 -18.02 0.79 -13.89
C PRO A 46 -18.23 2.19 -13.27
N SER A 47 -19.44 2.52 -12.85
CA SER A 47 -19.76 3.80 -12.19
C SER A 47 -19.20 3.93 -10.77
N GLU A 48 -18.84 2.83 -10.12
CA GLU A 48 -18.26 2.80 -8.77
C GLU A 48 -16.72 2.89 -8.79
N ILE A 49 -16.14 2.92 -9.99
CA ILE A 49 -14.69 2.97 -10.16
C ILE A 49 -14.23 4.43 -10.15
N ARG A 50 -13.35 4.74 -9.22
CA ARG A 50 -12.65 6.02 -9.23
C ARG A 50 -11.42 5.95 -10.13
N ASN A 51 -11.38 6.82 -11.14
CA ASN A 51 -10.21 7.00 -12.00
C ASN A 51 -9.27 8.03 -11.36
N GLY A 52 -8.10 7.58 -10.91
CA GLY A 52 -7.02 8.46 -10.52
C GLY A 52 -6.32 8.98 -11.77
N LYS A 53 -6.43 10.28 -12.04
CA LYS A 53 -5.70 10.95 -13.12
C LYS A 53 -5.09 12.22 -12.58
N GLU A 54 -3.82 12.38 -12.86
CA GLU A 54 -3.09 13.62 -12.62
C GLU A 54 -2.23 13.87 -13.86
N GLN A 55 -2.36 15.05 -14.42
CA GLN A 55 -1.64 15.46 -15.62
C GLN A 55 -0.91 16.77 -15.32
N PHE A 56 0.34 16.84 -15.69
CA PHE A 56 1.14 18.06 -15.58
C PHE A 56 0.79 19.06 -16.68
N GLU A 57 1.17 20.33 -16.52
CA GLU A 57 0.97 21.39 -17.50
C GLU A 57 1.61 21.09 -18.87
N ASN A 58 2.73 20.35 -18.88
CA ASN A 58 3.39 19.88 -20.10
C ASN A 58 2.71 18.68 -20.78
N GLY A 59 1.60 18.19 -20.22
CA GLY A 59 0.85 17.06 -20.75
C GLY A 59 1.29 15.68 -20.24
N ASP A 60 2.38 15.58 -19.48
CA ASP A 60 2.83 14.31 -18.91
C ASP A 60 1.84 13.77 -17.88
N VAL A 61 1.68 12.45 -17.85
CA VAL A 61 0.79 11.78 -16.91
C VAL A 61 1.50 11.55 -15.58
N GLY A 62 1.11 12.29 -14.53
CA GLY A 62 1.63 12.12 -13.17
C GLY A 62 0.99 10.92 -12.43
N ARG A 63 -0.28 10.62 -12.76
CA ARG A 63 -1.03 9.50 -12.17
C ARG A 63 -2.00 8.89 -13.17
N LYS A 64 -2.05 7.54 -13.19
CA LYS A 64 -3.05 6.76 -13.91
C LYS A 64 -3.30 5.46 -13.19
N ASP A 65 -4.44 5.32 -12.54
CA ASP A 65 -4.89 4.12 -11.85
C ASP A 65 -6.42 4.04 -11.75
N TYR A 66 -6.94 2.87 -11.37
CA TYR A 66 -8.35 2.62 -11.09
C TYR A 66 -8.50 2.19 -9.63
N GLN A 67 -9.51 2.68 -8.93
CA GLN A 67 -9.68 2.48 -7.49
C GLN A 67 -11.10 2.06 -7.13
N ILE A 68 -11.20 1.13 -6.16
CA ILE A 68 -12.45 0.71 -5.53
C ILE A 68 -12.25 0.74 -4.01
N PHE A 69 -13.24 1.19 -3.26
CA PHE A 69 -13.21 1.14 -1.80
C PHE A 69 -13.78 -0.20 -1.32
N ALA A 70 -12.90 -1.11 -0.88
CA ALA A 70 -13.25 -2.47 -0.49
C ALA A 70 -14.24 -2.54 0.67
N ASN A 71 -14.15 -1.62 1.63
CA ASN A 71 -15.07 -1.53 2.77
C ASN A 71 -16.53 -1.39 2.36
N LYS A 72 -16.80 -0.75 1.22
CA LYS A 72 -18.15 -0.52 0.71
C LYS A 72 -18.69 -1.69 -0.10
N VAL A 73 -17.79 -2.52 -0.65
CA VAL A 73 -18.14 -3.51 -1.67
C VAL A 73 -17.83 -4.94 -1.22
N PHE A 74 -16.77 -5.16 -0.43
CA PHE A 74 -16.21 -6.49 -0.16
C PHE A 74 -15.90 -6.73 1.32
N ASN A 75 -16.93 -6.98 2.15
CA ASN A 75 -16.74 -7.22 3.59
C ASN A 75 -15.70 -8.31 3.93
N GLY A 76 -15.69 -9.44 3.19
CA GLY A 76 -14.75 -10.53 3.43
C GLY A 76 -13.30 -10.15 3.13
N ILE A 77 -13.06 -9.33 2.10
CA ILE A 77 -11.72 -8.82 1.77
C ILE A 77 -11.24 -7.88 2.89
N SER A 78 -12.11 -6.99 3.34
CA SER A 78 -11.77 -6.04 4.41
C SER A 78 -11.35 -6.75 5.71
N GLN A 79 -12.04 -7.84 6.06
CA GLN A 79 -11.69 -8.65 7.24
C GLN A 79 -10.32 -9.30 7.11
N ASP A 80 -9.98 -9.86 5.96
CA ASP A 80 -8.69 -10.53 5.75
C ASP A 80 -7.54 -9.53 5.71
N VAL A 81 -7.74 -8.38 5.03
CA VAL A 81 -6.78 -7.29 5.01
C VAL A 81 -6.51 -6.79 6.44
N ASN A 82 -7.54 -6.56 7.24
CA ASN A 82 -7.38 -6.09 8.62
C ASN A 82 -6.63 -7.09 9.48
N LYS A 83 -6.90 -8.41 9.37
CA LYS A 83 -6.15 -9.45 10.10
C LYS A 83 -4.66 -9.43 9.79
N VAL A 84 -4.31 -9.27 8.52
CA VAL A 84 -2.91 -9.17 8.08
C VAL A 84 -2.27 -7.89 8.62
N LEU A 85 -2.98 -6.78 8.54
CA LEU A 85 -2.49 -5.49 9.02
C LEU A 85 -2.30 -5.46 10.53
N ASP A 86 -3.17 -6.11 11.30
CA ASP A 86 -3.04 -6.21 12.76
C ASP A 86 -1.72 -6.87 13.17
N VAL A 87 -1.33 -7.95 12.48
CA VAL A 87 -0.05 -8.63 12.72
C VAL A 87 1.13 -7.73 12.33
N CYS A 88 1.08 -7.13 11.15
CA CYS A 88 2.17 -6.29 10.63
C CYS A 88 2.36 -5.01 11.46
N VAL A 89 1.29 -4.33 11.86
CA VAL A 89 1.39 -3.08 12.65
C VAL A 89 1.85 -3.35 14.07
N GLN A 90 1.53 -4.51 14.64
CA GLN A 90 2.09 -4.90 15.94
C GLN A 90 3.58 -5.15 15.85
N ALA A 91 4.06 -5.88 14.82
CA ALA A 91 5.47 -6.08 14.58
C ALA A 91 6.20 -4.75 14.33
N TYR A 92 5.60 -3.85 13.55
CA TYR A 92 6.10 -2.51 13.30
C TYR A 92 6.20 -1.67 14.59
N SER A 93 5.19 -1.74 15.46
CA SER A 93 5.18 -1.03 16.75
C SER A 93 6.15 -1.61 17.77
N ASP A 94 6.49 -2.89 17.67
CA ASP A 94 7.52 -3.49 18.50
C ASP A 94 8.92 -3.00 18.11
N GLU A 95 9.19 -2.89 16.81
CA GLU A 95 10.44 -2.32 16.29
C GLU A 95 10.53 -0.83 16.62
N PHE A 96 9.48 -0.08 16.34
CA PHE A 96 9.42 1.36 16.59
C PHE A 96 8.59 1.66 17.84
N PHE A 97 9.13 1.33 19.01
CA PHE A 97 8.44 1.28 20.30
C PHE A 97 7.68 2.56 20.68
N VAL A 98 8.07 3.72 20.17
CA VAL A 98 7.40 5.00 20.41
C VAL A 98 5.94 4.98 19.97
N LEU A 99 5.61 4.17 18.96
CA LEU A 99 4.23 3.99 18.47
C LEU A 99 3.30 3.36 19.49
N LYS A 100 3.83 2.61 20.47
CA LYS A 100 3.03 2.06 21.59
C LYS A 100 2.42 3.13 22.49
N ASN A 101 2.96 4.35 22.44
CA ASN A 101 2.43 5.51 23.17
C ASN A 101 1.34 6.23 22.39
N ILE A 102 1.17 5.93 21.10
CA ILE A 102 0.12 6.49 20.26
C ILE A 102 -1.14 5.67 20.46
N ARG A 103 -2.21 6.33 20.92
CA ARG A 103 -3.50 5.67 21.15
C ARG A 103 -4.44 5.90 19.98
N GLY A 104 -5.32 4.92 19.73
CA GLY A 104 -6.42 5.07 18.78
C GLY A 104 -6.01 5.05 17.31
N LEU A 105 -4.88 4.46 16.93
CA LEU A 105 -4.56 4.24 15.52
C LEU A 105 -5.49 3.19 14.92
N ARG A 106 -6.21 3.56 13.85
CA ARG A 106 -7.10 2.65 13.11
C ARG A 106 -6.91 2.80 11.62
N SER A 107 -7.08 1.70 10.90
CA SER A 107 -7.18 1.68 9.45
C SER A 107 -8.66 1.52 9.07
N GLU A 108 -9.27 2.58 8.57
CA GLU A 108 -10.71 2.61 8.27
C GLU A 108 -11.01 2.40 6.80
N GLU A 109 -10.20 2.96 5.91
CA GLU A 109 -10.40 2.85 4.47
C GLU A 109 -9.43 1.84 3.85
N ILE A 110 -9.96 0.90 3.09
CA ILE A 110 -9.20 -0.05 2.27
C ILE A 110 -9.49 0.25 0.81
N LYS A 111 -8.48 0.71 0.11
CA LYS A 111 -8.53 1.03 -1.31
C LYS A 111 -7.86 -0.10 -2.11
N LEU A 112 -8.61 -0.79 -2.95
CA LEU A 112 -8.05 -1.65 -3.99
C LEU A 112 -7.70 -0.79 -5.20
N GLN A 113 -6.51 -0.97 -5.74
CA GLN A 113 -6.00 -0.14 -6.84
C GLN A 113 -5.39 -1.02 -7.91
N LYS A 114 -5.82 -0.78 -9.16
CA LYS A 114 -5.24 -1.33 -10.39
C LYS A 114 -4.47 -0.24 -11.11
N THR A 115 -3.22 -0.51 -11.41
CA THR A 115 -2.36 0.35 -12.22
C THR A 115 -2.06 -0.36 -13.53
N PRO A 116 -2.57 0.13 -14.68
CA PRO A 116 -2.34 -0.49 -15.98
C PRO A 116 -0.92 -0.19 -16.50
N PRO A 117 -0.44 -0.91 -17.54
CA PRO A 117 0.81 -0.60 -18.21
C PRO A 117 0.93 0.88 -18.59
N LYS A 118 2.10 1.46 -18.36
CA LYS A 118 2.41 2.90 -18.46
C LYS A 118 1.62 3.78 -17.48
N GLY A 119 0.91 3.15 -16.53
CA GLY A 119 0.30 3.80 -15.39
C GLY A 119 1.22 3.82 -14.17
N GLY A 120 0.78 4.51 -13.13
CA GLY A 120 1.46 4.64 -11.85
C GLY A 120 1.04 5.90 -11.14
N TYR A 121 1.71 6.21 -10.04
CA TYR A 121 1.67 7.51 -9.38
C TYR A 121 3.10 8.04 -9.30
N HIS A 122 3.52 8.72 -10.35
CA HIS A 122 4.92 9.07 -10.60
C HIS A 122 5.36 10.36 -9.91
N VAL A 123 4.40 11.12 -9.37
CA VAL A 123 4.69 12.35 -8.63
C VAL A 123 5.24 11.99 -7.26
N TRP A 124 6.34 12.63 -6.86
CA TRP A 124 6.83 12.59 -5.50
C TRP A 124 5.80 13.23 -4.58
N HIS A 125 5.29 12.48 -3.61
CA HIS A 125 4.27 12.94 -2.69
C HIS A 125 4.46 12.36 -1.29
N SER A 126 3.76 12.96 -0.34
CA SER A 126 3.52 12.40 0.99
C SER A 126 2.01 12.34 1.22
N GLU A 127 1.57 11.58 2.21
CA GLU A 127 0.14 11.34 2.41
C GLU A 127 -0.52 12.32 3.39
N ALA A 128 0.27 12.92 4.28
CA ALA A 128 -0.18 13.97 5.21
C ALA A 128 0.30 15.34 4.70
N THR A 129 -0.50 15.99 3.84
CA THR A 129 -0.10 17.22 3.12
C THR A 129 -0.94 18.45 3.47
N ASN A 130 -2.08 18.29 4.10
CA ASN A 130 -3.00 19.37 4.42
C ASN A 130 -3.84 19.02 5.66
N LYS A 131 -4.71 19.95 6.10
CA LYS A 131 -5.53 19.77 7.29
C LYS A 131 -6.43 18.53 7.21
N GLN A 132 -6.97 18.19 6.04
CA GLN A 132 -7.88 17.05 5.85
C GLN A 132 -7.16 15.69 5.93
N SER A 133 -5.85 15.67 5.72
CA SER A 133 -5.02 14.46 5.76
C SER A 133 -4.02 14.47 6.92
N SER A 134 -4.10 15.45 7.83
CA SER A 134 -3.16 15.63 8.94
C SER A 134 -3.26 14.55 10.02
N ASP A 135 -4.36 13.82 10.06
CA ASP A 135 -4.63 12.68 10.95
C ASP A 135 -3.95 11.38 10.50
N ARG A 136 -3.42 11.33 9.26
CA ARG A 136 -2.71 10.17 8.74
C ARG A 136 -1.35 10.04 9.41
N VAL A 137 -1.14 8.92 10.10
CA VAL A 137 0.11 8.63 10.83
C VAL A 137 1.00 7.68 10.05
N LEU A 138 0.44 6.55 9.60
CA LEU A 138 1.14 5.57 8.80
C LEU A 138 0.38 5.30 7.49
N VAL A 139 1.14 4.95 6.48
CA VAL A 139 0.64 4.37 5.23
C VAL A 139 0.91 2.89 5.25
N TRP A 140 0.00 2.10 4.73
CA TRP A 140 0.22 0.70 4.45
C TRP A 140 -0.15 0.35 3.01
N THR A 141 0.60 -0.58 2.42
CA THR A 141 0.34 -1.12 1.09
C THR A 141 0.56 -2.62 1.11
N ILE A 142 -0.39 -3.40 0.60
CA ILE A 142 -0.28 -4.82 0.32
C ILE A 142 -0.14 -4.98 -1.19
N TYR A 143 0.93 -5.56 -1.66
CA TYR A 143 1.08 -5.91 -3.07
C TYR A 143 0.34 -7.22 -3.34
N LEU A 144 -0.54 -7.21 -4.35
CA LEU A 144 -1.42 -8.35 -4.64
C LEU A 144 -0.89 -9.24 -5.77
N ASN A 145 0.07 -8.75 -6.57
CA ASN A 145 0.74 -9.56 -7.58
C ASN A 145 2.24 -9.27 -7.66
N ASP A 146 2.95 -10.25 -8.21
CA ASP A 146 4.37 -10.09 -8.51
C ASP A 146 4.52 -9.19 -9.74
N ILE A 147 5.43 -8.22 -9.67
CA ILE A 147 5.78 -7.34 -10.79
C ILE A 147 7.24 -7.63 -11.19
N PRO A 148 7.57 -7.65 -12.48
CA PRO A 148 8.95 -7.82 -12.93
C PRO A 148 9.92 -6.83 -12.32
N GLU A 149 11.20 -7.19 -12.28
CA GLU A 149 12.24 -6.34 -11.72
C GLU A 149 12.42 -5.05 -12.51
N GLY A 150 12.59 -3.92 -11.78
CA GLY A 150 12.75 -2.61 -12.39
C GLY A 150 11.44 -1.93 -12.78
N GLU A 151 10.28 -2.50 -12.40
CA GLU A 151 8.96 -1.94 -12.65
C GLU A 151 8.13 -1.86 -11.38
N GLY A 152 7.30 -0.83 -11.29
CA GLY A 152 6.21 -0.73 -10.31
C GLY A 152 6.62 -0.63 -8.85
N GLU A 153 7.90 -0.44 -8.52
CA GLU A 153 8.36 -0.31 -7.15
C GLU A 153 7.71 0.90 -6.46
N THR A 154 7.55 0.81 -5.13
CA THR A 154 7.37 1.99 -4.29
C THR A 154 8.76 2.54 -3.95
N GLU A 155 9.06 3.73 -4.43
CA GLU A 155 10.36 4.38 -4.27
C GLU A 155 10.29 5.50 -3.24
N PHE A 156 11.22 5.50 -2.28
CA PHE A 156 11.36 6.49 -1.21
C PHE A 156 12.53 7.41 -1.52
N LEU A 157 12.25 8.71 -1.62
CA LEU A 157 13.21 9.71 -2.08
C LEU A 157 14.41 9.84 -1.13
N TRP A 158 14.13 10.10 0.15
CA TRP A 158 15.16 10.45 1.12
C TRP A 158 15.92 9.23 1.65
N GLN A 159 15.24 8.08 1.73
CA GLN A 159 15.82 6.83 2.22
C GLN A 159 16.59 6.07 1.13
N GLY A 160 16.39 6.43 -0.16
CA GLY A 160 17.00 5.71 -1.28
C GLY A 160 16.55 4.24 -1.36
N VAL A 161 15.34 3.95 -0.89
CA VAL A 161 14.78 2.59 -0.85
C VAL A 161 13.78 2.41 -1.98
N ARG A 162 13.84 1.24 -2.63
CA ARG A 162 12.81 0.76 -3.57
C ARG A 162 12.24 -0.55 -3.07
N VAL A 163 10.94 -0.57 -2.84
CA VAL A 163 10.22 -1.77 -2.41
C VAL A 163 9.62 -2.44 -3.63
N LYS A 164 10.12 -3.65 -3.92
CA LYS A 164 9.66 -4.47 -5.04
C LYS A 164 8.27 -5.03 -4.75
N PRO A 165 7.30 -4.89 -5.67
CA PRO A 165 6.00 -5.53 -5.55
C PRO A 165 6.12 -7.05 -5.67
N LYS A 166 5.84 -7.75 -4.56
CA LYS A 166 5.69 -9.20 -4.49
C LYS A 166 4.34 -9.54 -3.87
N ALA A 167 3.61 -10.46 -4.45
CA ALA A 167 2.31 -10.88 -3.95
C ALA A 167 2.39 -11.28 -2.47
N GLY A 168 1.47 -10.73 -1.66
CA GLY A 168 1.38 -11.01 -0.24
C GLY A 168 2.36 -10.24 0.65
N THR A 169 3.13 -9.30 0.09
CA THR A 169 4.03 -8.43 0.86
C THR A 169 3.29 -7.17 1.32
N VAL A 170 3.46 -6.82 2.59
CA VAL A 170 2.99 -5.56 3.19
C VAL A 170 4.16 -4.60 3.35
N CYS A 171 3.97 -3.34 3.00
CA CYS A 171 4.86 -2.23 3.32
C CYS A 171 4.14 -1.24 4.23
N ILE A 172 4.75 -0.86 5.37
CA ILE A 172 4.25 0.14 6.32
C ILE A 172 5.30 1.23 6.49
N PHE A 173 4.89 2.49 6.45
CA PHE A 173 5.80 3.64 6.60
C PHE A 173 5.05 4.90 7.07
N PRO A 174 5.74 5.92 7.63
CA PRO A 174 5.13 7.18 8.06
C PRO A 174 4.48 7.96 6.91
N ALA A 175 3.31 8.56 7.18
CA ALA A 175 2.56 9.35 6.19
C ALA A 175 3.15 10.75 5.94
N ALA A 176 4.07 11.20 6.80
CA ALA A 176 4.65 12.55 6.78
C ALA A 176 5.64 12.77 5.61
N PHE A 177 5.96 14.02 5.34
CA PHE A 177 6.89 14.46 4.28
C PHE A 177 8.30 13.85 4.37
N THR A 178 8.69 13.35 5.54
CA THR A 178 9.95 12.61 5.74
C THR A 178 10.01 11.33 4.92
N HIS A 179 8.86 10.78 4.54
CA HIS A 179 8.74 9.59 3.71
C HIS A 179 8.09 9.91 2.36
N THR A 180 8.59 10.98 1.72
CA THR A 180 8.23 11.32 0.35
C THR A 180 8.52 10.12 -0.56
N HIS A 181 7.51 9.68 -1.29
CA HIS A 181 7.57 8.47 -2.11
C HIS A 181 6.81 8.64 -3.41
N ARG A 182 6.97 7.66 -4.31
CA ARG A 182 6.20 7.54 -5.55
C ARG A 182 6.03 6.08 -5.95
N GLY A 183 5.04 5.81 -6.79
CA GLY A 183 4.92 4.54 -7.50
C GLY A 183 5.64 4.63 -8.84
N ASN A 184 6.65 3.79 -9.06
CA ASN A 184 7.32 3.71 -10.35
C ASN A 184 6.40 3.13 -11.43
N PRO A 185 6.63 3.44 -12.73
CA PRO A 185 5.83 2.90 -13.82
C PRO A 185 5.84 1.38 -13.88
N VAL A 186 4.72 0.80 -14.29
CA VAL A 186 4.64 -0.57 -14.77
C VAL A 186 4.58 -0.57 -16.30
N TYR A 187 5.19 -1.53 -16.94
CA TYR A 187 5.24 -1.60 -18.41
C TYR A 187 4.68 -2.89 -18.98
N SER A 188 4.90 -4.00 -18.29
CA SER A 188 4.66 -5.35 -18.80
C SER A 188 3.31 -5.94 -18.40
N CYS A 189 2.71 -5.51 -17.29
CA CYS A 189 1.48 -6.07 -16.75
C CYS A 189 0.71 -5.07 -15.90
N ASP A 190 -0.51 -5.41 -15.52
CA ASP A 190 -1.26 -4.67 -14.51
C ASP A 190 -0.66 -4.91 -13.12
N LYS A 191 -0.54 -3.85 -12.31
CA LYS A 191 -0.16 -3.92 -10.90
C LYS A 191 -1.40 -3.74 -10.03
N TYR A 192 -1.56 -4.62 -9.04
CA TYR A 192 -2.66 -4.57 -8.08
C TYR A 192 -2.13 -4.39 -6.66
N ILE A 193 -2.74 -3.48 -5.92
CA ILE A 193 -2.46 -3.26 -4.51
C ILE A 193 -3.75 -3.07 -3.70
N ALA A 194 -3.68 -3.41 -2.42
CA ALA A 194 -4.58 -2.83 -1.41
C ALA A 194 -3.77 -1.80 -0.62
N THR A 195 -4.35 -0.63 -0.37
CA THR A 195 -3.66 0.45 0.36
C THR A 195 -4.62 1.27 1.20
N GLY A 196 -4.09 1.92 2.23
CA GLY A 196 -4.82 2.79 3.14
C GLY A 196 -3.90 3.43 4.17
N TRP A 197 -4.51 3.97 5.20
CA TRP A 197 -3.80 4.72 6.22
C TRP A 197 -4.20 4.25 7.62
N TYR A 198 -3.25 4.32 8.55
CA TYR A 198 -3.58 4.38 9.97
C TYR A 198 -3.73 5.85 10.34
N THR A 199 -4.90 6.20 10.85
CA THR A 199 -5.25 7.55 11.27
C THR A 199 -5.47 7.60 12.78
N PHE A 200 -5.35 8.79 13.36
CA PHE A 200 -5.85 9.03 14.72
C PHE A 200 -7.36 8.86 14.71
N ASN A 201 -7.86 8.12 15.70
CA ASN A 201 -9.27 8.00 15.98
C ASN A 201 -9.55 8.75 17.28
N GLU A 202 -10.38 9.78 17.20
CA GLU A 202 -10.85 10.54 18.38
C GLU A 202 -11.82 9.72 19.23
#